data_a6d9a72f627e260b0db9e1715240eb8b
#
_entry.id   a6d9a72f627e260b0db9e1715240eb8b
#
_cell.length_a   1.000
_cell.length_b   1.000
_cell.length_c   1.000
_cell.angle_alpha   90.00
_cell.angle_beta   90.00
_cell.angle_gamma   90.00
#
_symmetry.space_group_name_H-M   'P 1'
#
loop_
_entity.id
_entity.type
_entity.pdbx_description
1 polymer ?
#
loop_
_entity_poly.entity_id
_entity_poly.type
_entity_poly.pdbx_seq_one_letter_code
_entity_poly.pdbx_strand_id
1 'polypeptide(L)'
;TTRHRIIGIVNTPDYQIVYSDTPGVLRPNYKLQESMLTFSLSALQDADVLLYVTDVVEKIDKNDEFLSKVQRLDLPVLLLINKIDETNQEDLEKLVAQWRELLPKAEIYPISALNNFCIDVVQKRILELLPDSPPYFEKDALTDKPARFFVTEIIREKALLLYQKEVPYSIETVVEEFKEEADIIRIRAVIMVERDTQKGIVIGHKGEALKRLGTMARKDIEKFFEKKVFLQLYVKVEKDWRSRDNMLKMFGYKLD
;
A
#
# COMPACT_ATOMS: atom_id res chain seq x y z
N THR A 1 2.55 5.30 -0.67
CA THR A 1 1.99 4.83 0.62
C THR A 1 0.64 4.19 0.41
N THR A 2 0.51 2.94 0.84
CA THR A 2 -0.74 2.17 0.81
C THR A 2 -1.77 2.83 1.74
N ARG A 3 -3.00 3.02 1.26
CA ARG A 3 -4.10 3.60 2.06
C ARG A 3 -5.25 2.62 2.28
N HIS A 4 -5.38 1.63 1.42
CA HIS A 4 -6.39 0.57 1.48
C HIS A 4 -5.74 -0.76 1.85
N ARG A 5 -6.52 -1.68 2.35
CA ARG A 5 -6.13 -3.08 2.37
C ARG A 5 -6.24 -3.62 0.94
N ILE A 6 -5.15 -4.19 0.43
CA ILE A 6 -5.05 -4.70 -0.94
C ILE A 6 -4.70 -6.19 -0.86
N ILE A 7 -5.47 -7.00 -1.55
CA ILE A 7 -5.20 -8.43 -1.67
C ILE A 7 -4.42 -8.68 -2.96
N GLY A 8 -3.27 -9.36 -2.81
CA GLY A 8 -2.49 -9.93 -3.91
C GLY A 8 -2.50 -11.45 -3.82
N ILE A 9 -2.81 -12.14 -4.92
CA ILE A 9 -2.99 -13.58 -4.95
C ILE A 9 -1.89 -14.22 -5.79
N VAL A 10 -1.14 -15.13 -5.19
CA VAL A 10 -0.16 -15.97 -5.89
C VAL A 10 -0.76 -17.36 -6.05
N ASN A 11 -0.95 -17.77 -7.29
CA ASN A 11 -1.49 -19.07 -7.66
C ASN A 11 -0.41 -19.96 -8.29
N THR A 12 -0.31 -21.19 -7.80
CA THR A 12 0.49 -22.26 -8.41
C THR A 12 -0.36 -23.52 -8.51
N PRO A 13 0.11 -24.59 -9.19
CA PRO A 13 -0.58 -25.89 -9.17
C PRO A 13 -0.77 -26.43 -7.74
N ASP A 14 0.19 -26.19 -6.84
CA ASP A 14 0.30 -26.85 -5.55
C ASP A 14 -0.23 -25.98 -4.38
N TYR A 15 -0.22 -24.67 -4.52
CA TYR A 15 -0.64 -23.77 -3.44
C TYR A 15 -1.24 -22.45 -3.94
N GLN A 16 -1.99 -21.79 -3.07
CA GLN A 16 -2.43 -20.42 -3.23
C GLN A 16 -2.01 -19.61 -1.99
N ILE A 17 -1.31 -18.50 -2.19
CA ILE A 17 -1.01 -17.54 -1.12
C ILE A 17 -1.81 -16.29 -1.35
N VAL A 18 -2.54 -15.84 -0.34
CA VAL A 18 -3.28 -14.57 -0.33
C VAL A 18 -2.51 -13.58 0.54
N TYR A 19 -1.77 -12.68 -0.10
CA TYR A 19 -1.10 -11.59 0.59
C TYR A 19 -2.07 -10.44 0.84
N SER A 20 -2.13 -9.96 2.06
CA SER A 20 -2.91 -8.79 2.43
C SER A 20 -1.96 -7.64 2.73
N ASP A 21 -1.73 -6.75 1.75
CA ASP A 21 -0.98 -5.50 1.97
C ASP A 21 -1.84 -4.51 2.74
N THR A 22 -1.27 -3.91 3.77
CA THR A 22 -1.97 -3.00 4.67
C THR A 22 -1.32 -1.62 4.70
N PRO A 23 -2.08 -0.57 5.04
CA PRO A 23 -1.48 0.71 5.35
C PRO A 23 -0.45 0.59 6.47
N GLY A 24 0.61 1.40 6.39
CA GLY A 24 1.58 1.50 7.48
C GLY A 24 0.92 1.96 8.78
N VAL A 25 1.31 1.34 9.89
CA VAL A 25 0.79 1.67 11.20
C VAL A 25 1.34 3.01 11.68
N LEU A 26 0.45 3.91 12.08
CA LEU A 26 0.80 5.24 12.61
C LEU A 26 -0.24 5.69 13.63
N ARG A 27 0.11 6.65 14.48
CA ARG A 27 -0.86 7.31 15.36
C ARG A 27 -1.75 8.24 14.53
N PRO A 28 -3.09 8.01 14.49
CA PRO A 28 -3.97 8.81 13.66
C PRO A 28 -4.11 10.24 14.17
N ASN A 29 -4.03 11.21 13.25
CA ASN A 29 -4.28 12.63 13.52
C ASN A 29 -5.57 13.15 12.87
N TYR A 30 -6.17 12.37 11.97
CA TYR A 30 -7.41 12.68 11.27
C TYR A 30 -8.09 11.39 10.76
N LYS A 31 -9.37 11.48 10.42
CA LYS A 31 -10.23 10.30 10.15
C LYS A 31 -9.73 9.34 9.08
N LEU A 32 -9.10 9.83 8.01
CA LEU A 32 -8.51 8.94 7.00
C LEU A 32 -7.45 8.02 7.64
N GLN A 33 -6.61 8.56 8.54
CA GLN A 33 -5.59 7.74 9.22
C GLN A 33 -6.22 6.74 10.21
N GLU A 34 -7.35 7.09 10.84
CA GLU A 34 -8.14 6.14 11.65
C GLU A 34 -8.65 4.99 10.79
N SER A 35 -9.17 5.29 9.60
CA SER A 35 -9.60 4.27 8.63
C SER A 35 -8.44 3.38 8.18
N MET A 36 -7.27 3.97 7.88
CA MET A 36 -6.07 3.22 7.53
C MET A 36 -5.64 2.27 8.66
N LEU A 37 -5.66 2.73 9.92
CA LEU A 37 -5.36 1.88 11.08
C LEU A 37 -6.39 0.75 11.23
N THR A 38 -7.67 1.02 10.98
CA THR A 38 -8.74 0.01 11.00
C THR A 38 -8.47 -1.09 9.96
N PHE A 39 -8.04 -0.75 8.74
CA PHE A 39 -7.65 -1.75 7.75
C PHE A 39 -6.49 -2.62 8.22
N SER A 40 -5.46 -2.02 8.85
CA SER A 40 -4.33 -2.78 9.37
C SER A 40 -4.74 -3.71 10.51
N LEU A 41 -5.64 -3.26 11.39
CA LEU A 41 -6.16 -4.07 12.48
C LEU A 41 -7.09 -5.20 11.99
N SER A 42 -7.91 -4.96 10.97
CA SER A 42 -8.78 -6.00 10.41
C SER A 42 -7.98 -7.12 9.76
N ALA A 43 -6.84 -6.82 9.15
CA ALA A 43 -5.98 -7.83 8.56
C ALA A 43 -5.37 -8.80 9.58
N LEU A 44 -5.23 -8.39 10.85
CA LEU A 44 -4.76 -9.29 11.92
C LEU A 44 -5.79 -10.36 12.32
N GLN A 45 -7.07 -10.15 12.02
CA GLN A 45 -8.16 -11.04 12.47
C GLN A 45 -8.31 -12.26 11.57
N ASP A 46 -7.93 -12.16 10.30
CA ASP A 46 -8.10 -13.20 9.30
C ASP A 46 -6.77 -13.72 8.71
N ALA A 47 -5.64 -13.38 9.34
CA ALA A 47 -4.32 -13.86 8.94
C ALA A 47 -4.00 -15.24 9.52
N ASP A 48 -3.45 -16.14 8.70
CA ASP A 48 -2.83 -17.39 9.15
C ASP A 48 -1.37 -17.17 9.58
N VAL A 49 -0.68 -16.22 8.94
CA VAL A 49 0.71 -15.83 9.22
C VAL A 49 0.82 -14.31 9.15
N LEU A 50 1.44 -13.69 10.13
CA LEU A 50 1.71 -12.26 10.12
C LEU A 50 3.12 -11.99 9.64
N LEU A 51 3.25 -11.20 8.58
CA LEU A 51 4.52 -10.59 8.17
C LEU A 51 4.60 -9.19 8.80
N TYR A 52 5.38 -9.05 9.87
CA TYR A 52 5.66 -7.75 10.46
C TYR A 52 6.90 -7.14 9.79
N VAL A 53 6.68 -6.18 8.91
CA VAL A 53 7.77 -5.56 8.12
C VAL A 53 8.20 -4.25 8.75
N THR A 54 9.47 -4.17 9.10
CA THR A 54 10.17 -2.95 9.55
C THR A 54 11.45 -2.76 8.73
N ASP A 55 12.21 -1.71 9.01
CA ASP A 55 13.51 -1.51 8.38
C ASP A 55 14.58 -1.02 9.37
N VAL A 56 15.82 -0.92 8.91
CA VAL A 56 16.97 -0.52 9.73
C VAL A 56 16.97 0.96 10.11
N VAL A 57 16.08 1.77 9.55
CA VAL A 57 15.98 3.23 9.77
C VAL A 57 14.85 3.56 10.73
N GLU A 58 13.81 2.74 10.80
CA GLU A 58 12.62 2.98 11.61
C GLU A 58 12.90 2.81 13.10
N LYS A 59 12.41 3.75 13.92
CA LYS A 59 12.52 3.65 15.39
C LYS A 59 11.52 2.62 15.92
N ILE A 60 11.99 1.76 16.80
CA ILE A 60 11.21 0.64 17.37
C ILE A 60 10.02 1.14 18.20
N ASP A 61 10.16 2.24 18.92
CA ASP A 61 9.17 2.81 19.87
C ASP A 61 8.00 3.55 19.20
N LYS A 62 7.98 3.59 17.86
CA LYS A 62 7.02 4.39 17.10
C LYS A 62 5.56 3.93 17.23
N ASN A 63 5.33 2.64 17.46
CA ASN A 63 4.02 2.00 17.37
C ASN A 63 3.70 1.02 18.52
N ASP A 64 4.00 1.39 19.78
CA ASP A 64 3.89 0.53 20.97
C ASP A 64 2.51 -0.12 21.14
N GLU A 65 1.43 0.62 20.87
CA GLU A 65 0.06 0.11 20.98
C GLU A 65 -0.21 -1.02 19.99
N PHE A 66 0.25 -0.87 18.75
CA PHE A 66 0.10 -1.90 17.73
C PHE A 66 0.99 -3.10 18.05
N LEU A 67 2.21 -2.87 18.48
CA LEU A 67 3.14 -3.92 18.89
C LEU A 67 2.57 -4.76 20.04
N SER A 68 1.93 -4.13 21.02
CA SER A 68 1.25 -4.83 22.11
C SER A 68 0.11 -5.74 21.63
N LYS A 69 -0.56 -5.39 20.53
CA LYS A 69 -1.56 -6.27 19.89
C LYS A 69 -0.88 -7.45 19.20
N VAL A 70 0.21 -7.22 18.48
CA VAL A 70 0.98 -8.28 17.81
C VAL A 70 1.52 -9.30 18.84
N GLN A 71 2.02 -8.85 20.00
CA GLN A 71 2.50 -9.72 21.07
C GLN A 71 1.44 -10.70 21.61
N ARG A 72 0.17 -10.34 21.49
CA ARG A 72 -0.98 -11.13 22.00
C ARG A 72 -1.56 -12.08 20.96
N LEU A 73 -1.08 -12.03 19.71
CA LEU A 73 -1.56 -12.92 18.66
C LEU A 73 -1.13 -14.36 18.94
N ASP A 74 -2.03 -15.27 18.65
CA ASP A 74 -1.78 -16.71 18.71
C ASP A 74 -1.63 -17.29 17.31
N LEU A 75 -0.78 -16.66 16.50
CA LEU A 75 -0.43 -17.07 15.14
C LEU A 75 1.06 -16.84 14.88
N PRO A 76 1.66 -17.53 13.90
CA PRO A 76 3.06 -17.33 13.53
C PRO A 76 3.33 -15.88 13.10
N VAL A 77 4.38 -15.29 13.64
CA VAL A 77 4.84 -13.94 13.30
C VAL A 77 6.24 -14.03 12.69
N LEU A 78 6.38 -13.61 11.43
CA LEU A 78 7.66 -13.43 10.77
C LEU A 78 8.01 -11.94 10.80
N LEU A 79 9.01 -11.56 11.57
CA LEU A 79 9.53 -10.21 11.63
C LEU A 79 10.59 -10.01 10.55
N LEU A 80 10.28 -9.19 9.56
CA LEU A 80 11.17 -8.89 8.43
C LEU A 80 11.86 -7.54 8.67
N ILE A 81 13.17 -7.56 8.93
CA ILE A 81 13.98 -6.33 9.04
C ILE A 81 14.55 -6.04 7.66
N ASN A 82 13.93 -5.12 6.94
CA ASN A 82 14.29 -4.80 5.56
C ASN A 82 15.42 -3.75 5.46
N LYS A 83 15.93 -3.56 4.24
CA LYS A 83 16.98 -2.59 3.89
C LYS A 83 18.32 -2.83 4.61
N ILE A 84 18.66 -4.08 4.87
CA ILE A 84 19.96 -4.39 5.53
C ILE A 84 21.16 -3.97 4.69
N ASP A 85 20.98 -3.69 3.42
CA ASP A 85 21.97 -3.07 2.52
C ASP A 85 22.32 -1.61 2.90
N GLU A 86 21.51 -0.97 3.73
CA GLU A 86 21.73 0.39 4.23
C GLU A 86 22.42 0.44 5.63
N THR A 87 22.80 -0.72 6.20
CA THR A 87 23.41 -0.80 7.53
C THR A 87 24.64 -1.71 7.56
N ASN A 88 25.36 -1.73 8.68
CA ASN A 88 26.46 -2.63 8.94
C ASN A 88 26.04 -3.79 9.87
N GLN A 89 26.90 -4.79 9.99
CA GLN A 89 26.60 -6.01 10.76
C GLN A 89 26.40 -5.72 12.26
N GLU A 90 27.23 -4.86 12.86
CA GLU A 90 27.18 -4.56 14.31
C GLU A 90 25.84 -3.91 14.70
N ASP A 91 25.39 -2.94 13.92
CA ASP A 91 24.11 -2.23 14.17
C ASP A 91 22.91 -3.13 13.89
N LEU A 92 23.00 -3.99 12.87
CA LEU A 92 21.99 -5.01 12.59
C LEU A 92 21.85 -6.01 13.74
N GLU A 93 22.95 -6.52 14.29
CA GLU A 93 22.94 -7.45 15.42
C GLU A 93 22.29 -6.82 16.68
N LYS A 94 22.60 -5.54 16.97
CA LYS A 94 21.94 -4.79 18.03
C LYS A 94 20.44 -4.66 17.81
N LEU A 95 20.03 -4.33 16.59
CA LEU A 95 18.62 -4.19 16.22
C LEU A 95 17.87 -5.53 16.34
N VAL A 96 18.47 -6.62 15.88
CA VAL A 96 17.91 -7.97 16.03
C VAL A 96 17.75 -8.36 17.50
N ALA A 97 18.73 -8.02 18.36
CA ALA A 97 18.64 -8.29 19.79
C ALA A 97 17.48 -7.53 20.44
N GLN A 98 17.29 -6.25 20.11
CA GLN A 98 16.16 -5.45 20.59
C GLN A 98 14.81 -6.03 20.15
N TRP A 99 14.67 -6.45 18.90
CA TRP A 99 13.45 -7.06 18.42
C TRP A 99 13.15 -8.42 19.08
N ARG A 100 14.17 -9.22 19.41
CA ARG A 100 13.99 -10.47 20.17
C ARG A 100 13.42 -10.24 21.57
N GLU A 101 13.80 -9.16 22.23
CA GLU A 101 13.23 -8.78 23.54
C GLU A 101 11.77 -8.36 23.41
N LEU A 102 11.42 -7.62 22.37
CA LEU A 102 10.07 -7.09 22.13
C LEU A 102 9.11 -8.13 21.58
N LEU A 103 9.56 -8.99 20.67
CA LEU A 103 8.74 -10.05 20.04
C LEU A 103 9.41 -11.41 20.21
N PRO A 104 9.48 -11.97 21.42
CA PRO A 104 10.22 -13.20 21.70
C PRO A 104 9.69 -14.45 20.99
N LYS A 105 8.43 -14.42 20.52
CA LYS A 105 7.81 -15.50 19.74
C LYS A 105 7.99 -15.36 18.24
N ALA A 106 8.45 -14.21 17.74
CA ALA A 106 8.61 -13.97 16.31
C ALA A 106 9.88 -14.61 15.75
N GLU A 107 9.78 -15.16 14.55
CA GLU A 107 10.95 -15.55 13.76
C GLU A 107 11.49 -14.30 13.04
N ILE A 108 12.77 -13.97 13.23
CA ILE A 108 13.38 -12.75 12.72
C ILE A 108 14.20 -13.04 11.47
N TYR A 109 13.87 -12.31 10.39
CA TYR A 109 14.55 -12.43 9.09
C TYR A 109 15.07 -11.04 8.67
N PRO A 110 16.39 -10.81 8.77
CA PRO A 110 17.02 -9.68 8.09
C PRO A 110 16.99 -9.89 6.57
N ILE A 111 16.41 -8.92 5.84
CA ILE A 111 16.22 -9.01 4.40
C ILE A 111 16.67 -7.74 3.68
N SER A 112 16.97 -7.87 2.39
CA SER A 112 16.99 -6.75 1.45
C SER A 112 16.06 -7.08 0.30
N ALA A 113 14.88 -6.49 0.30
CA ALA A 113 13.92 -6.65 -0.79
C ALA A 113 14.46 -6.10 -2.12
N LEU A 114 15.26 -5.03 -2.05
CA LEU A 114 15.90 -4.42 -3.22
C LEU A 114 16.87 -5.39 -3.91
N ASN A 115 17.66 -6.12 -3.12
CA ASN A 115 18.70 -7.03 -3.58
C ASN A 115 18.26 -8.50 -3.60
N ASN A 116 16.98 -8.79 -3.36
CA ASN A 116 16.45 -10.16 -3.23
C ASN A 116 17.18 -11.04 -2.18
N PHE A 117 17.77 -10.41 -1.15
CA PHE A 117 18.46 -11.17 -0.11
C PHE A 117 17.46 -11.76 0.89
N CYS A 118 17.56 -13.06 1.15
CA CYS A 118 16.73 -13.81 2.10
C CYS A 118 15.23 -13.90 1.77
N ILE A 119 14.79 -13.46 0.57
CA ILE A 119 13.38 -13.45 0.18
C ILE A 119 12.83 -14.85 -0.06
N ASP A 120 13.61 -15.71 -0.74
CA ASP A 120 13.29 -17.11 -0.99
C ASP A 120 13.15 -17.93 0.29
N VAL A 121 14.00 -17.66 1.29
CA VAL A 121 13.94 -18.29 2.62
C VAL A 121 12.63 -17.91 3.33
N VAL A 122 12.27 -16.63 3.31
CA VAL A 122 11.00 -16.15 3.87
C VAL A 122 9.82 -16.79 3.15
N GLN A 123 9.84 -16.81 1.82
CA GLN A 123 8.76 -17.42 1.03
C GLN A 123 8.58 -18.91 1.36
N LYS A 124 9.68 -19.66 1.46
CA LYS A 124 9.63 -21.06 1.87
C LYS A 124 9.03 -21.21 3.27
N ARG A 125 9.44 -20.35 4.20
CA ARG A 125 8.90 -20.39 5.57
C ARG A 125 7.41 -20.07 5.65
N ILE A 126 6.92 -19.14 4.84
CA ILE A 126 5.49 -18.85 4.71
C ILE A 126 4.74 -20.12 4.29
N LEU A 127 5.22 -20.83 3.24
CA LEU A 127 4.58 -22.06 2.76
C LEU A 127 4.55 -23.16 3.82
N GLU A 128 5.59 -23.28 4.65
CA GLU A 128 5.64 -24.25 5.75
C GLU A 128 4.66 -23.95 6.88
N LEU A 129 4.26 -22.68 7.04
CA LEU A 129 3.39 -22.21 8.11
C LEU A 129 1.91 -22.13 7.70
N LEU A 130 1.63 -22.06 6.39
CA LEU A 130 0.26 -22.00 5.89
C LEU A 130 -0.48 -23.32 6.14
N PRO A 131 -1.75 -23.26 6.57
CA PRO A 131 -2.56 -24.45 6.77
C PRO A 131 -2.98 -25.06 5.44
N ASP A 132 -3.23 -26.37 5.45
CA ASP A 132 -3.88 -27.05 4.32
C ASP A 132 -5.33 -26.58 4.20
N SER A 133 -5.69 -26.01 3.06
CA SER A 133 -7.00 -25.47 2.78
C SER A 133 -7.33 -25.53 1.29
N PRO A 134 -8.58 -25.67 0.88
CA PRO A 134 -8.98 -25.37 -0.49
C PRO A 134 -8.64 -23.93 -0.87
N PRO A 135 -8.39 -23.63 -2.17
CA PRO A 135 -8.12 -22.27 -2.59
C PRO A 135 -9.34 -21.37 -2.31
N TYR A 136 -9.08 -20.16 -1.79
CA TYR A 136 -10.12 -19.17 -1.50
C TYR A 136 -10.59 -18.41 -2.74
N PHE A 137 -9.73 -18.29 -3.75
CA PHE A 137 -10.00 -17.55 -4.99
C PHE A 137 -9.82 -18.44 -6.21
N GLU A 138 -10.46 -18.06 -7.31
CA GLU A 138 -10.26 -18.71 -8.60
C GLU A 138 -8.76 -18.67 -8.98
N LYS A 139 -8.31 -19.69 -9.71
CA LYS A 139 -6.87 -19.87 -10.02
C LYS A 139 -6.28 -18.79 -10.94
N ASP A 140 -7.10 -18.04 -11.64
CA ASP A 140 -6.70 -16.90 -12.48
C ASP A 140 -6.85 -15.54 -11.77
N ALA A 141 -7.39 -15.53 -10.55
CA ALA A 141 -7.50 -14.32 -9.76
C ALA A 141 -6.13 -13.82 -9.29
N LEU A 142 -5.87 -12.53 -9.45
CA LEU A 142 -4.64 -11.86 -9.01
C LEU A 142 -4.88 -10.92 -7.82
N THR A 143 -6.11 -10.42 -7.65
CA THR A 143 -6.48 -9.43 -6.65
C THR A 143 -8.00 -9.32 -6.50
N ASP A 144 -8.46 -8.71 -5.42
CA ASP A 144 -9.86 -8.34 -5.17
C ASP A 144 -10.25 -6.96 -5.74
N LYS A 145 -9.28 -6.21 -6.28
CA LYS A 145 -9.49 -4.82 -6.70
C LYS A 145 -9.83 -4.71 -8.20
N PRO A 146 -10.79 -3.83 -8.55
CA PRO A 146 -11.12 -3.58 -9.95
C PRO A 146 -10.02 -2.77 -10.65
N ALA A 147 -9.99 -2.83 -12.00
CA ALA A 147 -9.05 -2.09 -12.84
C ALA A 147 -8.96 -0.58 -12.50
N ARG A 148 -10.11 0.05 -12.21
CA ARG A 148 -10.18 1.47 -11.82
C ARG A 148 -9.36 1.79 -10.57
N PHE A 149 -9.28 0.87 -9.61
CA PHE A 149 -8.47 1.04 -8.41
C PHE A 149 -6.98 1.18 -8.75
N PHE A 150 -6.45 0.33 -9.61
CA PHE A 150 -5.04 0.42 -10.01
C PHE A 150 -4.73 1.70 -10.75
N VAL A 151 -5.66 2.21 -11.57
CA VAL A 151 -5.50 3.53 -12.21
C VAL A 151 -5.37 4.63 -11.16
N THR A 152 -6.21 4.63 -10.12
CA THR A 152 -6.12 5.62 -9.05
C THR A 152 -4.80 5.54 -8.30
N GLU A 153 -4.34 4.33 -7.98
CA GLU A 153 -3.08 4.11 -7.27
C GLU A 153 -1.86 4.51 -8.11
N ILE A 154 -1.85 4.22 -9.43
CA ILE A 154 -0.78 4.66 -10.33
C ILE A 154 -0.72 6.19 -10.40
N ILE A 155 -1.86 6.87 -10.55
CA ILE A 155 -1.89 8.34 -10.57
C ILE A 155 -1.39 8.91 -9.23
N ARG A 156 -1.82 8.33 -8.12
CA ARG A 156 -1.42 8.74 -6.77
C ARG A 156 0.07 8.49 -6.51
N GLU A 157 0.62 7.38 -6.98
CA GLU A 157 2.07 7.10 -6.92
C GLU A 157 2.87 8.17 -7.67
N LYS A 158 2.46 8.52 -8.90
CA LYS A 158 3.16 9.56 -9.66
C LYS A 158 3.04 10.95 -9.01
N ALA A 159 1.92 11.21 -8.33
CA ALA A 159 1.77 12.42 -7.53
C ALA A 159 2.74 12.45 -6.33
N LEU A 160 2.97 11.32 -5.66
CA LEU A 160 3.99 11.20 -4.59
C LEU A 160 5.41 11.46 -5.08
N LEU A 161 5.73 11.05 -6.32
CA LEU A 161 7.05 11.27 -6.93
C LEU A 161 7.24 12.71 -7.43
N LEU A 162 6.16 13.38 -7.86
CA LEU A 162 6.24 14.67 -8.53
C LEU A 162 6.08 15.86 -7.56
N TYR A 163 5.20 15.74 -6.57
CA TYR A 163 4.91 16.81 -5.63
C TYR A 163 5.64 16.60 -4.30
N GLN A 164 5.81 17.68 -3.53
CA GLN A 164 6.58 17.68 -2.30
C GLN A 164 5.73 18.09 -1.10
N LYS A 165 6.29 17.95 0.10
CA LYS A 165 5.71 18.30 1.39
C LYS A 165 4.38 17.57 1.62
N GLU A 166 3.33 18.30 2.01
CA GLU A 166 2.02 17.78 2.34
C GLU A 166 1.10 17.56 1.12
N VAL A 167 1.44 18.12 -0.04
CA VAL A 167 0.56 18.08 -1.23
C VAL A 167 0.21 16.65 -1.65
N PRO A 168 1.15 15.71 -1.84
CA PRO A 168 0.82 14.34 -2.24
C PRO A 168 -0.07 13.59 -1.21
N TYR A 169 0.02 13.95 0.06
CA TYR A 169 -0.79 13.34 1.12
C TYR A 169 -2.21 13.90 1.20
N SER A 170 -2.45 15.09 0.60
CA SER A 170 -3.75 15.72 0.49
C SER A 170 -4.53 15.34 -0.79
N ILE A 171 -3.88 14.60 -1.69
CA ILE A 171 -4.47 14.17 -2.96
C ILE A 171 -5.30 12.91 -2.74
N GLU A 172 -6.51 12.91 -3.32
CA GLU A 172 -7.30 11.71 -3.62
C GLU A 172 -7.60 11.67 -5.11
N THR A 173 -7.71 10.47 -5.68
CA THR A 173 -7.97 10.29 -7.10
C THR A 173 -9.22 9.46 -7.31
N VAL A 174 -10.12 9.92 -8.17
CA VAL A 174 -11.35 9.21 -8.52
C VAL A 174 -11.41 9.04 -10.03
N VAL A 175 -11.58 7.82 -10.49
CA VAL A 175 -11.85 7.50 -11.89
C VAL A 175 -13.34 7.64 -12.16
N GLU A 176 -13.74 8.74 -12.82
CA GLU A 176 -15.13 8.97 -13.22
C GLU A 176 -15.54 8.12 -14.42
N GLU A 177 -14.63 7.96 -15.37
CA GLU A 177 -14.89 7.21 -16.60
C GLU A 177 -13.74 6.24 -16.90
N PHE A 178 -14.08 5.00 -17.18
CA PHE A 178 -13.17 3.96 -17.65
C PHE A 178 -13.90 3.17 -18.73
N LYS A 179 -13.52 3.41 -19.98
CA LYS A 179 -14.08 2.73 -21.15
C LYS A 179 -12.99 1.96 -21.86
N GLU A 180 -13.13 0.68 -21.90
CA GLU A 180 -12.24 -0.20 -22.65
C GLU A 180 -12.82 -0.44 -24.04
N GLU A 181 -12.11 0.03 -25.04
CA GLU A 181 -12.38 -0.20 -26.46
C GLU A 181 -11.39 -1.24 -27.02
N ALA A 182 -11.54 -1.66 -28.27
CA ALA A 182 -10.68 -2.70 -28.85
C ALA A 182 -9.18 -2.36 -28.73
N ASP A 183 -8.77 -1.15 -29.12
CA ASP A 183 -7.34 -0.77 -29.21
C ASP A 183 -6.89 0.25 -28.15
N ILE A 184 -7.82 0.81 -27.37
CA ILE A 184 -7.52 1.92 -26.48
C ILE A 184 -8.42 1.89 -25.24
N ILE A 185 -7.88 2.26 -24.08
CA ILE A 185 -8.65 2.52 -22.88
C ILE A 185 -8.80 4.04 -22.70
N ARG A 186 -10.03 4.51 -22.57
CA ARG A 186 -10.31 5.93 -22.28
C ARG A 186 -10.61 6.10 -20.81
N ILE A 187 -9.83 6.95 -20.17
CA ILE A 187 -9.91 7.20 -18.73
C ILE A 187 -10.07 8.68 -18.47
N ARG A 188 -11.07 9.02 -17.67
CA ARG A 188 -11.20 10.35 -17.07
C ARG A 188 -11.13 10.22 -15.57
N ALA A 189 -10.15 10.93 -14.97
CA ALA A 189 -9.94 10.92 -13.54
C ALA A 189 -9.88 12.34 -12.96
N VAL A 190 -10.39 12.48 -11.74
CA VAL A 190 -10.36 13.73 -10.98
C VAL A 190 -9.40 13.56 -9.81
N ILE A 191 -8.47 14.51 -9.71
CA ILE A 191 -7.57 14.65 -8.56
C ILE A 191 -8.22 15.65 -7.61
N MET A 192 -8.59 15.19 -6.43
CA MET A 192 -9.16 16.02 -5.37
C MET A 192 -8.06 16.48 -4.43
N VAL A 193 -8.12 17.74 -4.03
CA VAL A 193 -7.23 18.36 -3.05
C VAL A 193 -8.07 19.16 -2.04
N GLU A 194 -7.50 19.50 -0.88
CA GLU A 194 -8.27 20.17 0.18
C GLU A 194 -8.35 21.69 0.03
N ARG A 195 -7.40 22.31 -0.69
CA ARG A 195 -7.24 23.77 -0.75
C ARG A 195 -6.94 24.27 -2.15
N ASP A 196 -7.36 25.51 -2.46
CA ASP A 196 -7.07 26.15 -3.75
C ASP A 196 -5.57 26.33 -4.01
N THR A 197 -4.76 26.56 -2.97
CA THR A 197 -3.31 26.64 -3.08
C THR A 197 -2.71 25.29 -3.56
N GLN A 198 -3.20 24.17 -3.04
CA GLN A 198 -2.79 22.85 -3.48
C GLN A 198 -3.22 22.56 -4.92
N LYS A 199 -4.44 22.98 -5.30
CA LYS A 199 -4.91 22.92 -6.69
C LYS A 199 -3.97 23.67 -7.63
N GLY A 200 -3.53 24.88 -7.25
CA GLY A 200 -2.56 25.66 -8.02
C GLY A 200 -1.22 24.93 -8.19
N ILE A 201 -0.71 24.28 -7.12
CA ILE A 201 0.53 23.50 -7.16
C ILE A 201 0.36 22.28 -8.07
N VAL A 202 -0.75 21.55 -7.96
CA VAL A 202 -1.00 20.33 -8.76
C VAL A 202 -1.15 20.68 -10.24
N ILE A 203 -1.78 21.77 -10.60
CA ILE A 203 -1.90 22.23 -11.99
C ILE A 203 -0.56 22.76 -12.49
N GLY A 204 0.13 23.55 -11.69
CA GLY A 204 1.38 24.21 -12.04
C GLY A 204 1.22 25.37 -13.02
N HIS A 205 2.34 26.02 -13.35
CA HIS A 205 2.32 27.12 -14.33
C HIS A 205 1.80 26.64 -15.69
N LYS A 206 0.77 27.29 -16.21
CA LYS A 206 0.10 26.95 -17.48
C LYS A 206 -0.28 25.45 -17.62
N GLY A 207 -0.47 24.73 -16.52
CA GLY A 207 -0.86 23.31 -16.53
C GLY A 207 0.32 22.32 -16.73
N GLU A 208 1.55 22.78 -16.68
CA GLU A 208 2.73 21.95 -16.98
C GLU A 208 2.91 20.81 -15.97
N ALA A 209 2.68 21.05 -14.66
CA ALA A 209 2.81 20.01 -13.64
C ALA A 209 1.75 18.90 -13.82
N LEU A 210 0.50 19.27 -14.07
CA LEU A 210 -0.58 18.33 -14.34
C LEU A 210 -0.33 17.52 -15.63
N LYS A 211 0.17 18.18 -16.68
CA LYS A 211 0.55 17.50 -17.93
C LYS A 211 1.67 16.48 -17.71
N ARG A 212 2.68 16.84 -16.89
CA ARG A 212 3.78 15.93 -16.52
C ARG A 212 3.26 14.73 -15.73
N LEU A 213 2.41 14.98 -14.73
CA LEU A 213 1.75 13.92 -13.96
C LEU A 213 0.98 12.97 -14.88
N GLY A 214 0.11 13.50 -15.74
CA GLY A 214 -0.68 12.72 -16.69
C GLY A 214 0.17 11.90 -17.65
N THR A 215 1.30 12.45 -18.11
CA THR A 215 2.22 11.73 -19.00
C THR A 215 2.90 10.57 -18.28
N MET A 216 3.35 10.76 -17.04
CA MET A 216 3.96 9.71 -16.23
C MET A 216 2.94 8.60 -15.91
N ALA A 217 1.77 8.99 -15.40
CA ALA A 217 0.71 8.04 -15.06
C ALA A 217 0.24 7.25 -16.29
N ARG A 218 0.01 7.92 -17.44
CA ARG A 218 -0.42 7.25 -18.67
C ARG A 218 0.55 6.15 -19.10
N LYS A 219 1.85 6.41 -19.08
CA LYS A 219 2.87 5.42 -19.46
C LYS A 219 2.81 4.17 -18.59
N ASP A 220 2.63 4.33 -17.28
CA ASP A 220 2.58 3.20 -16.36
C ASP A 220 1.23 2.46 -16.44
N ILE A 221 0.13 3.19 -16.68
CA ILE A 221 -1.18 2.58 -16.95
C ILE A 221 -1.12 1.77 -18.26
N GLU A 222 -0.51 2.31 -19.34
CA GLU A 222 -0.31 1.59 -20.60
C GLU A 222 0.51 0.30 -20.40
N LYS A 223 1.56 0.37 -19.56
CA LYS A 223 2.37 -0.80 -19.20
C LYS A 223 1.59 -1.83 -18.39
N PHE A 224 0.75 -1.37 -17.45
CA PHE A 224 -0.03 -2.24 -16.57
C PHE A 224 -1.12 -3.00 -17.33
N PHE A 225 -1.81 -2.33 -18.26
CA PHE A 225 -2.89 -2.94 -19.06
C PHE A 225 -2.43 -3.49 -20.40
N GLU A 226 -1.15 -3.33 -20.76
CA GLU A 226 -0.59 -3.74 -22.05
C GLU A 226 -1.37 -3.16 -23.24
N LYS A 227 -1.97 -1.97 -23.07
CA LYS A 227 -2.87 -1.34 -24.04
C LYS A 227 -2.69 0.16 -24.07
N LYS A 228 -2.94 0.80 -25.23
CA LYS A 228 -2.92 2.26 -25.36
C LYS A 228 -3.93 2.90 -24.43
N VAL A 229 -3.59 4.06 -23.86
CA VAL A 229 -4.44 4.79 -22.92
C VAL A 229 -4.58 6.26 -23.32
N PHE A 230 -5.82 6.72 -23.38
CA PHE A 230 -6.16 8.14 -23.42
C PHE A 230 -6.55 8.57 -22.00
N LEU A 231 -5.70 9.35 -21.34
CA LEU A 231 -5.90 9.79 -19.95
C LEU A 231 -6.21 11.28 -19.90
N GLN A 232 -7.37 11.62 -19.34
CA GLN A 232 -7.76 12.99 -19.01
C GLN A 232 -7.75 13.18 -17.48
N LEU A 233 -7.05 14.22 -17.02
CA LEU A 233 -6.95 14.58 -15.62
C LEU A 233 -7.55 15.95 -15.35
N TYR A 234 -8.36 16.04 -14.30
CA TYR A 234 -8.92 17.29 -13.78
C TYR A 234 -8.54 17.46 -12.32
N VAL A 235 -8.49 18.69 -11.83
CA VAL A 235 -8.22 18.98 -10.41
C VAL A 235 -9.39 19.71 -9.80
N LYS A 236 -9.92 19.17 -8.69
CA LYS A 236 -11.04 19.72 -7.96
C LYS A 236 -10.65 19.97 -6.50
N VAL A 237 -11.15 21.05 -5.91
CA VAL A 237 -11.02 21.29 -4.46
C VAL A 237 -12.20 20.64 -3.76
N GLU A 238 -11.92 19.77 -2.80
CA GLU A 238 -12.88 19.16 -1.89
C GLU A 238 -12.38 19.40 -0.46
N LYS A 239 -12.91 20.45 0.17
CA LYS A 239 -12.42 20.92 1.48
C LYS A 239 -12.55 19.86 2.55
N ASP A 240 -11.47 19.68 3.32
CA ASP A 240 -11.39 18.81 4.49
C ASP A 240 -11.86 17.35 4.22
N TRP A 241 -11.71 16.86 2.99
CA TRP A 241 -12.19 15.53 2.59
C TRP A 241 -11.64 14.41 3.47
N ARG A 242 -10.39 14.53 3.97
CA ARG A 242 -9.75 13.53 4.84
C ARG A 242 -10.39 13.38 6.22
N SER A 243 -11.24 14.33 6.62
CA SER A 243 -11.94 14.35 7.91
C SER A 243 -13.46 14.20 7.78
N ARG A 244 -13.98 14.03 6.56
CA ARG A 244 -15.41 13.92 6.29
C ARG A 244 -15.85 12.50 6.00
N ASP A 245 -16.71 11.94 6.85
CA ASP A 245 -17.16 10.55 6.78
C ASP A 245 -17.81 10.16 5.44
N ASN A 246 -18.65 11.05 4.89
CA ASN A 246 -19.28 10.82 3.59
C ASN A 246 -18.25 10.72 2.45
N MET A 247 -17.19 11.50 2.50
CA MET A 247 -16.12 11.46 1.51
C MET A 247 -15.28 10.19 1.67
N LEU A 248 -14.93 9.85 2.91
CA LEU A 248 -14.17 8.61 3.21
C LEU A 248 -14.97 7.37 2.80
N LYS A 249 -16.29 7.34 3.02
CA LYS A 249 -17.15 6.26 2.54
C LYS A 249 -17.19 6.21 1.00
N MET A 250 -17.32 7.34 0.33
CA MET A 250 -17.32 7.44 -1.13
C MET A 250 -16.02 6.94 -1.75
N PHE A 251 -14.88 7.17 -1.09
CA PHE A 251 -13.55 6.71 -1.55
C PHE A 251 -13.20 5.29 -1.09
N GLY A 252 -14.10 4.59 -0.40
CA GLY A 252 -13.89 3.22 0.06
C GLY A 252 -12.97 3.09 1.27
N TYR A 253 -12.78 4.15 2.05
CA TYR A 253 -11.98 4.12 3.29
C TYR A 253 -12.77 3.70 4.53
N LYS A 254 -14.08 3.56 4.46
CA LYS A 254 -14.90 3.01 5.54
C LYS A 254 -15.45 1.66 5.13
N LEU A 255 -15.25 0.68 5.99
CA LEU A 255 -15.97 -0.59 5.96
C LEU A 255 -17.42 -0.30 6.41
N ASP A 256 -18.40 -0.80 5.67
CA ASP A 256 -19.83 -0.68 6.02
C ASP A 256 -20.15 -1.43 7.30
#